data_2055572afff2777b9180699cefa18f78
#
_entry.id   2055572afff2777b9180699cefa18f78
#
_cell.length_a   1.000
_cell.length_b   1.000
_cell.length_c   1.000
_cell.angle_alpha   90.00
_cell.angle_beta   90.00
_cell.angle_gamma   90.00
#
_symmetry.space_group_name_H-M   'P 1'
#
loop_
_entity.id
_entity.type
_entity.pdbx_description
1 polymer ?
#
loop_
_entity_poly.entity_id
_entity_poly.type
_entity_poly.pdbx_seq_one_letter_code
_entity_poly.pdbx_strand_id
1 'polypeptide(L)'
;CPCFDAIILGIGEDGHTASIFPSTPELLTAKCCYKVSQHPESGQKRITMTGSLILNAKLLLIPVLGNAKTSILQRVINAEENSVLPAAYIINHAPEAMIFTDLQVSLE
;
A
#
# COMPACT_ATOMS: atom_id res chain seq x y z
N CYS A 1 -0.27 3.09 18.50
CA CYS A 1 -0.63 1.96 17.65
C CYS A 1 0.18 0.72 18.01
N PRO A 2 -0.40 -0.47 17.90
CA PRO A 2 0.38 -1.69 18.10
C PRO A 2 1.48 -1.82 17.06
N CYS A 3 2.52 -2.55 17.41
CA CYS A 3 3.63 -2.86 16.50
C CYS A 3 3.53 -4.33 16.12
N PHE A 4 3.03 -4.60 14.91
CA PHE A 4 2.96 -5.97 14.42
C PHE A 4 4.34 -6.45 13.98
N ASP A 5 4.61 -7.73 14.17
CA ASP A 5 5.85 -8.33 13.67
C ASP A 5 5.88 -8.35 12.15
N ALA A 6 4.75 -8.65 11.52
CA ALA A 6 4.62 -8.63 10.07
C ALA A 6 3.18 -8.29 9.67
N ILE A 7 3.05 -7.54 8.57
CA ILE A 7 1.75 -7.27 7.93
C ILE A 7 1.84 -7.72 6.48
N ILE A 8 0.83 -8.44 6.02
CA ILE A 8 0.72 -8.84 4.62
C ILE A 8 -0.22 -7.86 3.92
N LEU A 9 0.26 -7.21 2.86
CA LEU A 9 -0.51 -6.21 2.11
C LEU A 9 -0.59 -6.59 0.65
N GLY A 10 -1.78 -6.43 0.07
CA GLY A 10 -1.94 -6.48 -1.38
C GLY A 10 -1.80 -5.09 -2.00
N ILE A 11 -1.63 -5.05 -3.32
CA ILE A 11 -1.64 -3.82 -4.11
C ILE A 11 -2.75 -3.93 -5.15
N GLY A 12 -3.62 -2.93 -5.22
CA GLY A 12 -4.63 -2.85 -6.25
C GLY A 12 -4.08 -2.28 -7.56
N GLU A 13 -4.80 -2.46 -8.65
CA GLU A 13 -4.36 -1.99 -9.97
C GLU A 13 -4.30 -0.47 -10.06
N ASP A 14 -4.98 0.25 -9.16
CA ASP A 14 -4.92 1.71 -9.04
C ASP A 14 -3.83 2.19 -8.07
N GLY A 15 -3.07 1.27 -7.48
CA GLY A 15 -2.02 1.58 -6.52
C GLY A 15 -2.48 1.65 -5.07
N HIS A 16 -3.75 1.31 -4.79
CA HIS A 16 -4.20 1.28 -3.40
C HIS A 16 -3.57 0.11 -2.63
N THR A 17 -3.48 0.27 -1.32
CA THR A 17 -3.13 -0.82 -0.41
C THR A 17 -4.02 -0.72 0.83
N ALA A 18 -4.35 -1.86 1.47
CA ALA A 18 -5.43 -1.93 2.45
C ALA A 18 -6.69 -1.30 1.83
N SER A 19 -7.35 -0.37 2.49
CA SER A 19 -8.39 0.45 1.87
C SER A 19 -7.99 1.93 1.86
N ILE A 20 -6.71 2.18 1.56
CA ILE A 20 -6.18 3.52 1.33
C ILE A 20 -6.04 3.70 -0.18
N PHE A 21 -6.84 4.61 -0.75
CA PHE A 21 -6.92 4.83 -2.18
C PHE A 21 -6.19 6.10 -2.59
N PRO A 22 -5.82 6.26 -3.87
CA PRO A 22 -5.23 7.53 -4.33
C PRO A 22 -6.12 8.74 -4.04
N SER A 23 -7.43 8.55 -3.92
CA SER A 23 -8.40 9.60 -3.59
C SER A 23 -8.45 9.94 -2.10
N THR A 24 -7.81 9.15 -1.24
CA THR A 24 -7.85 9.35 0.21
C THR A 24 -6.45 9.33 0.82
N PRO A 25 -5.53 10.18 0.33
CA PRO A 25 -4.13 10.16 0.78
C PRO A 25 -3.96 10.53 2.25
N GLU A 26 -4.92 11.23 2.84
CA GLU A 26 -4.88 11.60 4.26
C GLU A 26 -4.85 10.38 5.20
N LEU A 27 -5.30 9.22 4.72
CA LEU A 27 -5.26 7.99 5.50
C LEU A 27 -3.83 7.47 5.68
N LEU A 28 -2.90 7.89 4.84
CA LEU A 28 -1.48 7.52 4.96
C LEU A 28 -0.82 8.17 6.17
N THR A 29 -1.25 9.37 6.54
CA THR A 29 -0.64 10.14 7.62
C THR A 29 -1.56 10.33 8.82
N ALA A 30 -2.73 9.71 8.81
CA ALA A 30 -3.65 9.77 9.95
C ALA A 30 -3.00 9.19 11.19
N LYS A 31 -3.19 9.85 12.34
CA LYS A 31 -2.53 9.47 13.58
C LYS A 31 -3.19 8.27 14.28
N CYS A 32 -4.46 8.01 14.02
CA CYS A 32 -5.14 6.85 14.56
C CYS A 32 -4.71 5.57 13.84
N CYS A 33 -4.94 4.41 14.47
CA CYS A 33 -4.52 3.12 13.90
C CYS A 33 -5.48 2.63 12.84
N TYR A 34 -6.78 2.89 13.00
CA TYR A 34 -7.82 2.47 12.07
C TYR A 34 -8.72 3.64 11.75
N LYS A 35 -9.26 3.67 10.56
CA LYS A 35 -10.17 4.74 10.15
C LYS A 35 -11.16 4.23 9.10
N VAL A 36 -12.31 4.88 9.01
CA VAL A 36 -13.29 4.57 7.97
C VAL A 36 -12.75 5.07 6.64
N SER A 37 -12.87 4.21 5.62
CA SER A 37 -12.54 4.51 4.24
C SER A 37 -13.75 4.22 3.38
N GLN A 38 -13.77 4.78 2.17
CA GLN A 38 -14.85 4.56 1.22
C GLN A 38 -14.27 4.20 -0.14
N HIS A 39 -14.75 3.09 -0.70
CA HIS A 39 -14.31 2.65 -2.02
C HIS A 39 -14.71 3.71 -3.07
N PRO A 40 -13.78 4.17 -3.93
CA PRO A 40 -14.05 5.30 -4.82
C PRO A 40 -15.11 5.02 -5.90
N GLU A 41 -15.29 3.75 -6.29
CA GLU A 41 -16.25 3.40 -7.31
C GLU A 41 -17.58 2.93 -6.73
N SER A 42 -17.54 1.98 -5.79
CA SER A 42 -18.76 1.38 -5.24
C SER A 42 -19.39 2.20 -4.12
N GLY A 43 -18.62 3.10 -3.50
CA GLY A 43 -19.08 3.84 -2.33
C GLY A 43 -19.14 2.99 -1.06
N GLN A 44 -18.70 1.74 -1.11
CA GLN A 44 -18.72 0.85 0.06
C GLN A 44 -17.82 1.39 1.16
N LYS A 45 -18.38 1.50 2.36
CA LYS A 45 -17.60 1.92 3.53
C LYS A 45 -16.84 0.72 4.10
N ARG A 46 -15.60 0.97 4.49
CA ARG A 46 -14.68 -0.04 5.06
C ARG A 46 -13.95 0.56 6.23
N ILE A 47 -13.41 -0.31 7.09
CA ILE A 47 -12.46 0.09 8.12
C ILE A 47 -11.08 -0.34 7.65
N THR A 48 -10.16 0.59 7.57
CA THR A 48 -8.81 0.32 7.09
C THR A 48 -7.77 0.56 8.17
N MET A 49 -6.67 -0.19 8.11
CA MET A 49 -5.44 0.22 8.77
C MET A 49 -4.98 1.53 8.13
N THR A 50 -4.52 2.46 8.95
CA THR A 50 -3.90 3.70 8.46
C THR A 50 -2.44 3.48 8.12
N GLY A 51 -1.84 4.45 7.43
CA GLY A 51 -0.40 4.42 7.18
C GLY A 51 0.41 4.38 8.47
N SER A 52 -0.04 5.05 9.51
CA SER A 52 0.66 5.04 10.81
C SER A 52 0.72 3.64 11.41
N LEU A 53 -0.34 2.87 11.31
CA LEU A 53 -0.33 1.49 11.80
C LEU A 53 0.55 0.59 10.92
N ILE A 54 0.39 0.70 9.61
CA ILE A 54 1.14 -0.13 8.65
C ILE A 54 2.65 0.12 8.79
N LEU A 55 3.06 1.39 8.85
CA LEU A 55 4.48 1.75 8.91
C LEU A 55 5.10 1.46 10.27
N ASN A 56 4.30 1.18 11.29
CA ASN A 56 4.80 0.78 12.60
C ASN A 56 5.15 -0.71 12.67
N ALA A 57 4.80 -1.51 11.66
CA ALA A 57 5.14 -2.93 11.61
C ALA A 57 6.64 -3.11 11.38
N LYS A 58 7.19 -4.19 11.92
CA LYS A 58 8.61 -4.50 11.73
C LYS A 58 8.92 -4.92 10.31
N LEU A 59 7.97 -5.58 9.64
CA LEU A 59 8.15 -6.13 8.30
C LEU A 59 6.85 -6.08 7.53
N LEU A 60 6.90 -5.63 6.28
CA LEU A 60 5.79 -5.70 5.36
C LEU A 60 6.07 -6.75 4.29
N LEU A 61 5.11 -7.65 4.07
CA LEU A 61 5.18 -8.68 3.04
C LEU A 61 4.12 -8.36 2.00
N ILE A 62 4.55 -8.15 0.75
CA ILE A 62 3.67 -7.64 -0.29
C ILE A 62 3.69 -8.60 -1.49
N PRO A 63 2.75 -9.56 -1.53
CA PRO A 63 2.62 -10.44 -2.70
C PRO A 63 1.93 -9.70 -3.83
N VAL A 64 2.52 -9.73 -5.03
CA VAL A 64 1.97 -9.12 -6.23
C VAL A 64 2.03 -10.14 -7.34
N LEU A 65 0.91 -10.80 -7.61
CA LEU A 65 0.86 -11.94 -8.50
C LEU A 65 -0.15 -11.71 -9.62
N GLY A 66 0.16 -12.28 -10.78
CA GLY A 66 -0.72 -12.24 -11.94
C GLY A 66 -0.42 -11.09 -12.89
N ASN A 67 -0.58 -11.35 -14.18
CA ASN A 67 -0.20 -10.39 -15.25
C ASN A 67 -0.95 -9.06 -15.16
N ALA A 68 -2.16 -9.07 -14.60
CA ALA A 68 -2.94 -7.84 -14.43
C ALA A 68 -2.23 -6.82 -13.52
N LYS A 69 -1.29 -7.27 -12.70
CA LYS A 69 -0.55 -6.41 -11.76
C LYS A 69 0.76 -5.87 -12.33
N THR A 70 1.16 -6.28 -13.53
CA THR A 70 2.47 -5.89 -14.09
C THR A 70 2.63 -4.37 -14.18
N SER A 71 1.63 -3.69 -14.73
CA SER A 71 1.69 -2.23 -14.91
C SER A 71 1.81 -1.50 -13.58
N ILE A 72 0.96 -1.85 -12.61
CA ILE A 72 0.98 -1.16 -11.33
C ILE A 72 2.25 -1.47 -10.53
N LEU A 73 2.73 -2.70 -10.58
CA LEU A 73 3.97 -3.05 -9.89
C LEU A 73 5.14 -2.24 -10.45
N GLN A 74 5.24 -2.10 -11.77
CA GLN A 74 6.29 -1.30 -12.39
C GLN A 74 6.19 0.17 -11.96
N ARG A 75 4.97 0.71 -11.91
CA ARG A 75 4.76 2.09 -11.46
C ARG A 75 5.14 2.29 -10.00
N VAL A 76 4.82 1.32 -9.15
CA VAL A 76 5.16 1.40 -7.72
C VAL A 76 6.67 1.34 -7.52
N ILE A 77 7.37 0.45 -8.21
CA ILE A 77 8.82 0.31 -8.11
C ILE A 77 9.54 1.59 -8.57
N ASN A 78 9.05 2.21 -9.65
CA ASN A 78 9.67 3.41 -10.21
C ASN A 78 9.14 4.71 -9.59
N ALA A 79 8.20 4.64 -8.64
CA ALA A 79 7.58 5.82 -8.08
C ALA A 79 8.56 6.63 -7.23
N GLU A 80 8.49 7.93 -7.39
CA GLU A 80 9.23 8.87 -6.57
C GLU A 80 8.53 9.06 -5.22
N GLU A 81 9.24 9.68 -4.28
CA GLU A 81 8.77 9.86 -2.91
C GLU A 81 7.45 10.63 -2.82
N ASN A 82 7.19 11.51 -3.76
CA ASN A 82 5.95 12.31 -3.78
C ASN A 82 4.85 11.69 -4.66
N SER A 83 4.97 10.42 -4.98
CA SER A 83 3.96 9.73 -5.78
C SER A 83 2.60 9.72 -5.07
N VAL A 84 1.52 9.78 -5.88
CA VAL A 84 0.15 9.71 -5.37
C VAL A 84 -0.31 8.27 -5.12
N LEU A 85 0.52 7.28 -5.39
CA LEU A 85 0.19 5.87 -5.20
C LEU A 85 0.37 5.49 -3.73
N PRO A 86 -0.69 5.11 -3.00
CA PRO A 86 -0.55 4.72 -1.59
C PRO A 86 0.44 3.59 -1.36
N ALA A 87 0.44 2.57 -2.22
CA ALA A 87 1.38 1.46 -2.10
C ALA A 87 2.83 1.94 -2.22
N ALA A 88 3.11 2.89 -3.13
CA ALA A 88 4.45 3.44 -3.28
C ALA A 88 4.87 4.22 -2.04
N TYR A 89 3.98 5.02 -1.48
CA TYR A 89 4.25 5.74 -0.23
C TYR A 89 4.64 4.78 0.89
N ILE A 90 3.86 3.73 1.06
CA ILE A 90 4.11 2.74 2.13
C ILE A 90 5.46 2.05 1.92
N ILE A 91 5.77 1.62 0.71
CA ILE A 91 7.04 0.94 0.41
C ILE A 91 8.22 1.87 0.65
N ASN A 92 8.11 3.13 0.24
CA ASN A 92 9.20 4.11 0.37
C ASN A 92 9.45 4.52 1.82
N HIS A 93 8.45 4.43 2.69
CA HIS A 93 8.59 4.85 4.09
C HIS A 93 8.71 3.69 5.08
N ALA A 94 8.51 2.44 4.63
CA ALA A 94 8.59 1.29 5.51
C ALA A 94 10.02 1.01 5.95
N PRO A 95 10.23 0.62 7.24
CA PRO A 95 11.55 0.19 7.69
C PRO A 95 12.06 -1.01 6.92
N GLU A 96 11.18 -1.98 6.63
CA GLU A 96 11.51 -3.14 5.82
C GLU A 96 10.27 -3.64 5.08
N ALA A 97 10.37 -3.75 3.76
CA ALA A 97 9.30 -4.25 2.92
C ALA A 97 9.87 -5.24 1.90
N MET A 98 9.19 -6.36 1.73
CA MET A 98 9.58 -7.40 0.79
C MET A 98 8.44 -7.63 -0.20
N ILE A 99 8.75 -7.52 -1.49
CA ILE A 99 7.79 -7.77 -2.56
C ILE A 99 8.04 -9.17 -3.12
N PHE A 100 6.99 -9.99 -3.14
CA PHE A 100 7.02 -11.32 -3.74
C PHE A 100 6.20 -11.28 -5.02
N THR A 101 6.82 -11.60 -6.14
CA THR A 101 6.12 -11.51 -7.43
C THR A 101 6.59 -12.59 -8.38
N ASP A 102 5.66 -13.02 -9.25
CA ASP A 102 5.95 -13.89 -10.39
C ASP A 102 6.13 -13.08 -11.69
N LEU A 103 6.17 -11.75 -11.59
CA LEU A 103 6.23 -10.85 -12.74
C LEU A 103 7.65 -10.39 -12.98
N GLN A 104 7.95 -10.11 -14.25
CA GLN A 104 9.22 -9.49 -14.62
C GLN A 104 9.05 -7.97 -14.70
N VAL A 105 9.84 -7.25 -13.91
CA VAL A 105 9.81 -5.79 -13.85
C VAL A 105 11.22 -5.25 -13.85
N SER A 106 11.36 -4.01 -14.35
CA SER A 106 12.64 -3.31 -14.32
C SER A 106 12.82 -2.61 -12.97
N LEU A 107 14.00 -2.78 -12.37
CA LEU A 107 14.34 -2.14 -11.10
C LEU A 107 15.07 -0.81 -11.29
N GLU A 108 15.10 -0.29 -12.49
CA GLU A 108 15.74 1.00 -12.77
C GLU A 108 14.91 2.19 -12.34
#